data_c016f3bc208f84b50f0fbe4c7c4504d4
#
_entry.id   c016f3bc208f84b50f0fbe4c7c4504d4
#
_cell.length_a   1.000
_cell.length_b   1.000
_cell.length_c   1.000
_cell.angle_alpha   90.00
_cell.angle_beta   90.00
_cell.angle_gamma   90.00
#
_symmetry.space_group_name_H-M   'P 1'
#
loop_
_entity.id
_entity.type
_entity.pdbx_description
1 polymer ?
#
loop_
_entity_poly.entity_id
_entity_poly.type
_entity_poly.pdbx_seq_one_letter_code
_entity_poly.pdbx_strand_id
1 'polypeptide(L)'
;AGGLVDGMKCDERGNVYVTGPRGIWVFSPAGRHLGVIGMPEHAGNLNWGGRDWDELFCACSSSIYRVKLKVRGNRVAYMNMR
;
A
#
# COMPACT_ATOMS: atom_id res chain seq x y z
N ALA A 1 -15.79 -8.59 -11.26
CA ALA A 1 -15.42 -7.30 -11.59
C ALA A 1 -14.09 -6.93 -10.99
N GLY A 2 -13.33 -6.15 -11.73
CA GLY A 2 -11.96 -5.82 -11.36
C GLY A 2 -11.81 -4.88 -10.18
N GLY A 3 -12.77 -4.82 -9.31
CA GLY A 3 -12.75 -3.91 -8.18
C GLY A 3 -12.65 -4.57 -6.83
N LEU A 4 -12.30 -5.84 -6.79
CA LEU A 4 -12.18 -6.54 -5.53
C LEU A 4 -11.00 -6.00 -4.73
N VAL A 5 -11.21 -5.80 -3.43
CA VAL A 5 -10.18 -5.37 -2.51
C VAL A 5 -9.48 -6.61 -1.96
N ASP A 6 -8.22 -6.79 -2.33
CA ASP A 6 -7.45 -7.96 -1.92
C ASP A 6 -6.43 -7.64 -0.83
N GLY A 7 -5.96 -6.40 -0.76
CA GLY A 7 -4.96 -6.03 0.22
C GLY A 7 -5.19 -4.64 0.77
N MET A 8 -4.80 -4.43 2.03
CA MET A 8 -4.94 -3.16 2.70
C MET A 8 -3.81 -2.97 3.69
N LYS A 9 -3.19 -1.78 3.69
CA LYS A 9 -2.13 -1.41 4.61
C LYS A 9 -2.30 0.04 5.03
N CYS A 10 -1.68 0.40 6.15
CA CYS A 10 -1.68 1.79 6.64
C CYS A 10 -0.25 2.31 6.72
N ASP A 11 -0.08 3.62 6.54
CA ASP A 11 1.19 4.25 6.83
C ASP A 11 1.21 4.79 8.25
N GLU A 12 2.33 5.37 8.67
CA GLU A 12 2.48 5.88 10.04
C GLU A 12 1.60 7.09 10.34
N ARG A 13 1.05 7.73 9.33
CA ARG A 13 0.12 8.85 9.48
C ARG A 13 -1.33 8.40 9.50
N GLY A 14 -1.56 7.11 9.36
CA GLY A 14 -2.90 6.55 9.36
C GLY A 14 -3.61 6.56 8.01
N ASN A 15 -2.91 6.92 6.94
CA ASN A 15 -3.50 6.81 5.61
C ASN A 15 -3.62 5.34 5.23
N VAL A 16 -4.69 4.99 4.55
CA VAL A 16 -5.00 3.62 4.18
C VAL A 16 -4.74 3.41 2.69
N TYR A 17 -4.03 2.35 2.38
CA TYR A 17 -3.69 1.95 1.01
C TYR A 17 -4.43 0.67 0.71
N VAL A 18 -5.25 0.69 -0.34
CA VAL A 18 -6.14 -0.42 -0.68
C VAL A 18 -5.94 -0.79 -2.14
N THR A 19 -5.77 -2.08 -2.43
CA THR A 19 -5.75 -2.51 -3.82
C THR A 19 -7.15 -2.40 -4.42
N GLY A 20 -7.22 -1.90 -5.62
CA GLY A 20 -8.49 -1.72 -6.30
C GLY A 20 -8.29 -1.55 -7.79
N PRO A 21 -9.33 -1.18 -8.52
CA PRO A 21 -9.21 -0.96 -9.95
C PRO A 21 -8.10 0.05 -10.26
N ARG A 22 -7.27 -0.26 -11.24
CA ARG A 22 -6.17 0.60 -11.71
C ARG A 22 -4.97 0.67 -10.80
N GLY A 23 -4.99 0.08 -9.60
CA GLY A 23 -3.82 0.09 -8.75
C GLY A 23 -4.12 0.20 -7.27
N ILE A 24 -3.46 1.13 -6.61
CA ILE A 24 -3.55 1.29 -5.16
C ILE A 24 -4.27 2.59 -4.85
N TRP A 25 -5.40 2.48 -4.17
CA TRP A 25 -6.20 3.62 -3.76
C TRP A 25 -5.79 4.08 -2.39
N VAL A 26 -5.63 5.38 -2.20
CA VAL A 26 -5.14 5.95 -0.95
C VAL A 26 -6.23 6.81 -0.32
N PHE A 27 -6.51 6.54 0.96
CA PHE A 27 -7.51 7.29 1.73
C PHE A 27 -6.87 7.87 2.98
N SER A 28 -7.34 9.06 3.38
CA SER A 28 -6.91 9.66 4.65
C SER A 28 -7.53 8.91 5.83
N PRO A 29 -7.06 9.17 7.06
CA PRO A 29 -7.68 8.57 8.26
C PRO A 29 -9.16 8.89 8.39
N ALA A 30 -9.60 10.02 7.84
CA ALA A 30 -11.01 10.41 7.86
C ALA A 30 -11.83 9.75 6.74
N GLY A 31 -11.20 8.92 5.90
CA GLY A 31 -11.89 8.23 4.82
C GLY A 31 -11.95 9.01 3.51
N ARG A 32 -11.24 10.12 3.42
CA ARG A 32 -11.21 10.91 2.20
C ARG A 32 -10.29 10.26 1.17
N HIS A 33 -10.78 10.11 -0.06
CA HIS A 33 -9.98 9.56 -1.15
C HIS A 33 -8.91 10.57 -1.58
N LEU A 34 -7.64 10.22 -1.42
CA LEU A 34 -6.53 11.10 -1.74
C LEU A 34 -6.01 10.92 -3.15
N GLY A 35 -6.10 9.72 -3.70
CA GLY A 35 -5.62 9.46 -5.05
C GLY A 35 -5.41 7.98 -5.32
N VAL A 36 -4.86 7.69 -6.49
CA VAL A 36 -4.58 6.33 -6.93
C VAL A 36 -3.12 6.26 -7.38
N ILE A 37 -2.39 5.27 -6.89
CA ILE A 37 -1.07 4.93 -7.41
C ILE A 37 -1.31 3.90 -8.51
N GLY A 38 -1.17 4.33 -9.77
CA GLY A 38 -1.47 3.47 -10.90
C GLY A 38 -0.50 2.30 -11.01
N MET A 39 -1.04 1.13 -11.31
CA MET A 39 -0.26 -0.08 -11.58
C MET A 39 -0.56 -0.56 -12.99
N PRO A 40 0.44 -1.10 -13.70
CA PRO A 40 0.20 -1.59 -15.06
C PRO A 40 -0.53 -2.93 -15.10
N GLU A 41 -0.73 -3.57 -13.95
CA GLU A 41 -1.41 -4.85 -13.81
C GLU A 41 -2.38 -4.80 -12.64
N HIS A 42 -3.23 -5.80 -12.55
CA HIS A 42 -4.13 -5.94 -11.41
C HIS A 42 -3.33 -6.08 -10.12
N ALA A 43 -3.62 -5.21 -9.16
CA ALA A 43 -2.96 -5.20 -7.86
C ALA A 43 -3.68 -6.15 -6.91
N GLY A 44 -2.95 -7.12 -6.36
CA GLY A 44 -3.54 -8.14 -5.49
C GLY A 44 -3.24 -7.97 -4.02
N ASN A 45 -2.00 -7.61 -3.67
CA ASN A 45 -1.62 -7.52 -2.27
C ASN A 45 -0.53 -6.49 -2.07
N LEU A 46 -0.43 -6.00 -0.84
CA LEU A 46 0.50 -4.94 -0.46
C LEU A 46 1.31 -5.35 0.76
N ASN A 47 2.56 -4.90 0.82
CA ASN A 47 3.39 -5.01 1.99
C ASN A 47 4.39 -3.87 2.04
N TRP A 48 4.64 -3.37 3.24
CA TRP A 48 5.71 -2.44 3.46
C TRP A 48 7.04 -3.17 3.48
N GLY A 49 8.09 -2.49 3.06
CA GLY A 49 9.42 -3.04 3.08
C GLY A 49 10.47 -1.98 2.87
N GLY A 50 11.68 -2.44 2.54
CA GLY A 50 12.80 -1.55 2.37
C GLY A 50 13.47 -1.22 3.68
N ARG A 51 14.63 -0.62 3.56
CA ARG A 51 15.48 -0.30 4.70
C ARG A 51 14.82 0.66 5.69
N ASP A 52 14.11 1.66 5.15
CA ASP A 52 13.47 2.69 5.96
C ASP A 52 11.98 2.48 6.13
N TRP A 53 11.46 1.33 5.71
CA TRP A 53 10.05 0.97 5.81
C TRP A 53 9.14 1.94 5.05
N ASP A 54 9.66 2.51 3.99
CA ASP A 54 8.95 3.51 3.17
C ASP A 54 8.75 3.06 1.73
N GLU A 55 8.96 1.79 1.44
CA GLU A 55 8.69 1.22 0.14
C GLU A 55 7.49 0.31 0.23
N LEU A 56 6.55 0.52 -0.67
CA LEU A 56 5.34 -0.29 -0.74
C LEU A 56 5.52 -1.29 -1.87
N PHE A 57 5.49 -2.57 -1.53
CA PHE A 57 5.59 -3.65 -2.49
C PHE A 57 4.20 -4.12 -2.87
N CYS A 58 3.91 -4.15 -4.15
CA CYS A 58 2.61 -4.54 -4.67
C CYS A 58 2.75 -5.80 -5.52
N ALA A 59 2.13 -6.88 -5.05
CA ALA A 59 2.09 -8.13 -5.82
C ALA A 59 0.95 -8.03 -6.82
N CYS A 60 1.30 -7.95 -8.09
CA CYS A 60 0.34 -7.87 -9.18
C CYS A 60 0.24 -9.22 -9.89
N SER A 61 -0.54 -9.28 -10.98
CA SER A 61 -0.86 -10.54 -11.65
C SER A 61 0.36 -11.35 -12.06
N SER A 62 1.39 -10.70 -12.58
CA SER A 62 2.58 -11.41 -13.06
C SER A 62 3.89 -10.84 -12.52
N SER A 63 3.84 -9.79 -11.74
CA SER A 63 5.05 -9.09 -11.29
C SER A 63 4.85 -8.49 -9.91
N ILE A 64 5.97 -8.20 -9.26
CA ILE A 64 5.96 -7.45 -8.00
C ILE A 64 6.55 -6.08 -8.29
N TYR A 65 5.79 -5.06 -7.97
CA TYR A 65 6.22 -3.67 -8.14
C TYR A 65 6.58 -3.05 -6.80
N ARG A 66 7.49 -2.12 -6.84
CA ARG A 66 7.97 -1.42 -5.66
C ARG A 66 7.78 0.08 -5.86
N VAL A 67 7.15 0.71 -4.88
CA VAL A 67 6.91 2.15 -4.91
C VAL A 67 7.56 2.79 -3.70
N LYS A 68 8.46 3.72 -3.95
CA LYS A 68 9.09 4.50 -2.88
C LYS A 68 8.17 5.65 -2.51
N LEU A 69 7.85 5.76 -1.22
CA LEU A 69 6.97 6.80 -0.73
C LEU A 69 7.73 7.77 0.18
N LYS A 70 7.11 8.90 0.46
CA LYS A 70 7.68 9.91 1.35
C LYS A 70 7.27 9.70 2.81
N VAL A 71 6.46 8.69 3.06
CA VAL A 71 6.02 8.31 4.41
C VAL A 71 6.42 6.87 4.65
N ARG A 72 6.49 6.49 5.90
CA ARG A 72 6.78 5.11 6.30
C ARG A 72 5.50 4.35 6.54
N GLY A 73 5.59 3.03 6.37
CA GLY A 73 4.50 2.16 6.73
C GLY A 73 4.29 2.13 8.24
N ASN A 74 3.08 1.74 8.64
CA ASN A 74 2.77 1.58 10.04
C ASN A 74 3.60 0.40 10.59
N ARG A 75 4.20 0.60 11.76
CA ARG A 75 5.02 -0.42 12.41
C ARG A 75 4.20 -1.15 13.44
N VAL A 76 4.32 -2.46 13.44
CA VAL A 76 3.70 -3.27 14.49
C VAL A 76 4.63 -3.32 15.71
N ALA A 77 4.08 -3.62 16.87
CA ALA A 77 4.80 -3.54 18.14
C ALA A 77 6.11 -4.35 18.14
N TYR A 78 6.10 -5.56 17.57
CA TYR A 78 7.29 -6.39 17.60
C TYR A 78 8.45 -5.81 16.78
N MET A 79 8.17 -4.95 15.82
CA MET A 79 9.21 -4.30 15.02
C MET A 79 9.97 -3.25 15.82
N ASN A 80 9.34 -2.69 16.83
CA ASN A 80 9.95 -1.67 17.67
C ASN A 80 10.87 -2.27 18.74
N MET A 81 10.90 -3.57 18.85
CA MET A 81 11.70 -4.27 19.85
C MET A 81 13.12 -4.55 19.40
N ARG A 82 13.46 -4.18 18.20
CA ARG A 82 14.80 -4.43 17.65
C ARG A 82 15.82 -3.44 18.12
#